data_91628bafb0a379bf73ccb1181cca572a
#
_entry.id   91628bafb0a379bf73ccb1181cca572a
#
_cell.length_a   1.000
_cell.length_b   1.000
_cell.length_c   1.000
_cell.angle_alpha   90.00
_cell.angle_beta   90.00
_cell.angle_gamma   90.00
#
_symmetry.space_group_name_H-M   'P 1'
#
loop_
_entity.id
_entity.type
_entity.pdbx_description
1 polymer ?
#
loop_
_entity_poly.entity_id
_entity_poly.type
_entity_poly.pdbx_seq_one_letter_code
_entity_poly.pdbx_strand_id
1 'polypeptide(L)' 'MGKQFAVFGLGSFGKSVALTLQSFGCDVIAVDNCYEKIQDIADSVSYA' A
#
# COMPACT_ATOMS: atom_id res chain seq x y z
N MET A 1 3.78 -12.80 12.32
CA MET A 1 2.85 -12.09 12.84
C MET A 1 2.80 -10.73 12.34
N GLY A 2 2.09 -10.41 11.52
CA GLY A 2 2.09 -9.16 10.86
C GLY A 2 1.28 -8.11 11.57
N LYS A 3 1.73 -6.89 11.47
CA LYS A 3 0.92 -5.76 11.80
C LYS A 3 0.18 -5.32 10.56
N GLN A 4 -0.93 -4.65 10.75
CA GLN A 4 -1.72 -4.14 9.64
C GLN A 4 -1.63 -2.62 9.61
N PHE A 5 -1.47 -2.07 8.43
CA PHE A 5 -1.40 -0.64 8.23
C PHE A 5 -2.29 -0.25 7.07
N ALA A 6 -2.91 0.90 7.18
CA ALA A 6 -3.67 1.47 6.07
C ALA A 6 -2.93 2.71 5.57
N VAL A 7 -2.65 2.76 4.28
CA VAL A 7 -2.00 3.91 3.66
C VAL A 7 -3.03 4.61 2.80
N PHE A 8 -3.32 5.86 3.14
CA PHE A 8 -4.30 6.66 2.43
C PHE A 8 -3.58 7.66 1.54
N GLY A 9 -3.80 7.56 0.27
CA GLY A 9 -3.14 8.42 -0.69
C GLY A 9 -1.88 7.77 -1.24
N LEU A 10 -1.89 7.43 -2.51
CA LEU A 10 -0.78 6.71 -3.14
C LEU A 10 0.04 7.61 -4.05
N GLY A 11 0.31 8.82 -3.61
CA GLY A 11 1.30 9.65 -4.27
C GLY A 11 2.68 9.05 -4.05
N SER A 12 3.73 9.75 -4.49
CA SER A 12 5.09 9.20 -4.39
C SER A 12 5.43 8.76 -2.97
N PHE A 13 5.08 9.57 -1.99
CA PHE A 13 5.40 9.26 -0.61
C PHE A 13 4.59 8.07 -0.10
N GLY A 14 3.28 8.09 -0.33
CA GLY A 14 2.41 7.03 0.14
C GLY A 14 2.75 5.68 -0.48
N LYS A 15 3.05 5.68 -1.78
CA LYS A 15 3.45 4.46 -2.46
C LYS A 15 4.74 3.89 -1.86
N SER A 16 5.72 4.75 -1.60
CA SER A 16 6.97 4.30 -1.00
C SER A 16 6.76 3.72 0.39
N VAL A 17 5.91 4.37 1.19
CA VAL A 17 5.61 3.88 2.52
C VAL A 17 4.93 2.52 2.45
N ALA A 18 3.94 2.38 1.56
CA ALA A 18 3.21 1.13 1.43
C ALA A 18 4.15 -0.02 1.06
N LEU A 19 5.00 0.20 0.09
CA LEU A 19 5.93 -0.84 -0.36
C LEU A 19 6.96 -1.17 0.71
N THR A 20 7.42 -0.17 1.44
CA THR A 20 8.39 -0.39 2.50
C THR A 20 7.77 -1.23 3.63
N LEU A 21 6.56 -0.90 4.04
CA LEU A 21 5.88 -1.65 5.09
C LEU A 21 5.62 -3.09 4.64
N GLN A 22 5.24 -3.27 3.38
CA GLN A 22 5.01 -4.60 2.87
C GLN A 22 6.29 -5.42 2.88
N SER A 23 7.42 -4.79 2.59
CA SER A 23 8.70 -5.48 2.58
C SER A 23 9.15 -5.91 3.97
N PHE A 24 8.60 -5.29 5.01
CA PHE A 24 8.88 -5.68 6.39
C PHE A 24 7.95 -6.80 6.88
N GLY A 25 7.12 -7.32 6.01
CA GLY A 25 6.22 -8.40 6.40
C GLY A 25 4.90 -7.92 7.00
N CYS A 26 4.59 -6.64 6.87
CA CYS A 26 3.33 -6.10 7.36
C CYS A 26 2.23 -6.28 6.33
N ASP A 27 0.99 -6.37 6.79
CA ASP A 27 -0.15 -6.35 5.90
C ASP A 27 -0.49 -4.89 5.62
N VAL A 28 -0.53 -4.54 4.37
CA VAL A 28 -0.77 -3.15 3.97
C VAL A 28 -2.06 -3.07 3.18
N ILE A 29 -2.92 -2.13 3.57
CA ILE A 29 -4.14 -1.81 2.86
C ILE A 29 -3.92 -0.45 2.21
N ALA A 30 -3.93 -0.41 0.90
CA ALA A 30 -3.70 0.83 0.17
C ALA A 30 -5.03 1.41 -0.28
N VAL A 31 -5.26 2.67 0.01
CA VAL A 31 -6.52 3.35 -0.30
C VAL A 31 -6.24 4.62 -1.06
N ASP A 32 -6.90 4.80 -2.18
CA ASP A 32 -6.79 6.00 -2.98
C ASP A 32 -8.06 6.15 -3.80
N ASN A 33 -8.40 7.35 -4.17
CA ASN A 33 -9.55 7.58 -5.02
C ASN A 33 -9.18 7.54 -6.51
N CYS A 34 -7.94 7.29 -6.83
CA CYS A 34 -7.48 7.14 -8.20
C CYS A 34 -7.25 5.67 -8.49
N TYR A 35 -8.11 5.10 -9.32
CA TYR A 35 -8.06 3.67 -9.60
C TYR A 35 -6.73 3.23 -10.20
N GLU A 36 -6.12 4.07 -11.02
CA GLU A 36 -4.86 3.72 -11.65
C GLU A 36 -3.73 3.56 -10.62
N LYS A 37 -3.75 4.40 -9.59
CA LYS A 37 -2.74 4.29 -8.55
C LYS A 37 -2.95 3.03 -7.72
N ILE A 38 -4.19 2.66 -7.49
CA ILE A 38 -4.50 1.42 -6.79
C ILE A 38 -3.99 0.22 -7.58
N GLN A 39 -4.26 0.19 -8.89
CA GLN A 39 -3.83 -0.92 -9.73
C GLN A 39 -2.31 -1.04 -9.81
N ASP A 40 -1.63 0.09 -9.75
CA ASP A 40 -0.19 0.11 -9.88
C ASP A 40 0.51 -0.69 -8.77
N ILE A 41 -0.08 -0.73 -7.58
CA ILE A 41 0.55 -1.44 -6.48
C ILE A 41 -0.29 -2.59 -5.93
N ALA A 42 -1.39 -2.92 -6.58
CA ALA A 42 -2.30 -3.94 -6.07
C ALA A 42 -1.61 -5.28 -5.84
N ASP A 43 -0.66 -5.63 -6.69
CA ASP A 43 0.06 -6.88 -6.57
C ASP A 43 1.16 -6.84 -5.53
N SER A 44 1.51 -5.66 -5.05
CA SER A 44 2.64 -5.48 -4.14
C SER A 44 2.22 -5.32 -2.69
N VAL A 45 0.93 -5.16 -2.43
CA VAL A 45 0.43 -4.98 -1.07
C VAL A 45 -0.68 -5.99 -0.81
N SER A 46 -1.04 -6.13 0.46
CA SER A 46 -2.03 -7.13 0.84
C SER A 46 -3.42 -6.80 0.29
N TYR A 47 -3.80 -5.53 0.34
CA TYR A 47 -5.08 -5.06 -0.17
C TYR A 47 -4.90 -3.69 -0.81
N ALA A 48 -5.73 -3.40 -1.77
CA ALA A 48 -5.64 -2.10 -2.44
C ALA A 48 -7.02 -1.53 -2.77
#